data_e2c13486857080a7544ef68694ebcfb8
#
_entry.id   e2c13486857080a7544ef68694ebcfb8
#
_cell.length_a   1.000
_cell.length_b   1.000
_cell.length_c   1.000
_cell.angle_alpha   90.00
_cell.angle_beta   90.00
_cell.angle_gamma   90.00
#
_symmetry.space_group_name_H-M   'P 1'
#
loop_
_entity.id
_entity.type
_entity.pdbx_description
1 polymer ?
#
loop_
_entity_poly.entity_id
_entity_poly.type
_entity_poly.pdbx_seq_one_letter_code
_entity_poly.pdbx_strand_id
1 'polypeptide(L)'
;MVCFIIATEFVPIMQHVHTTPGERIRMAFKTIATGVATIALLAMAVACSSIDPIPPCAGGDPAVVCTADGPVRGSLEGGGLAVRGIPYAAPPVGPNRWQPPAKAAPWSGTRDGTRFGNVCPQLAGPDVVGDEDCLTVNVWTPRPAPAKPLPVMVFFTGGGNHGFSGQGAGVFGGVKYDGSRLVPEGAVFVSFNYRLGALGFLTTDTLGGNYGSLDQIAMLQWLQRNIAAFGGDPKRVFLFGTSAGGGNLCALMTAPAARGLFHGVSMQSSVPTGCEIATAADLRAGSGQRVAQALGCTDEACLRSRTTAEVVKAVPGTFGLSPRLYGPNVDGRVFPEQPLAVIRRGAHAHMPVIVGNSTLETMQFVGSAGPVPDAAAYAAAVRKLFGADGDRVLATYPASAHATPRDALVRLTTDGLFTCQARRVARTLAAVQREPVYRYVFDHRLENDPEQRALGAVHTIEHPFFFGWAGTYRPTADDLAVQRLLVTHWTRVARDGTTGGWPAAFPGDTWLWVTPTPDVRSDDPAQCAFWDTVTLPWPHL
;
A
#
# COMPACT_ATOMS: atom_id res chain seq x y z
N MET A 1 -27.94 9.59 -15.25
CA MET A 1 -28.05 9.10 -16.63
C MET A 1 -27.92 10.29 -17.57
N VAL A 2 -26.69 10.64 -17.93
CA VAL A 2 -26.40 11.55 -19.07
C VAL A 2 -25.08 11.06 -19.66
N CYS A 3 -25.15 10.47 -20.85
CA CYS A 3 -24.01 10.08 -21.66
C CYS A 3 -23.68 11.26 -22.56
N PHE A 4 -22.51 11.85 -22.43
CA PHE A 4 -22.02 12.84 -23.39
C PHE A 4 -21.37 12.11 -24.58
N ILE A 5 -21.95 12.29 -25.75
CA ILE A 5 -21.39 11.85 -27.03
C ILE A 5 -20.46 12.99 -27.51
N ILE A 6 -19.16 12.71 -27.60
CA ILE A 6 -18.23 13.58 -28.33
C ILE A 6 -18.08 13.01 -29.73
N ALA A 7 -18.70 13.66 -30.70
CA ALA A 7 -18.45 13.43 -32.12
C ALA A 7 -17.22 14.22 -32.55
N THR A 8 -16.13 13.56 -32.91
CA THR A 8 -14.99 14.17 -33.56
C THR A 8 -15.19 14.10 -35.08
N GLU A 9 -15.27 15.26 -35.72
CA GLU A 9 -15.32 15.40 -37.16
C GLU A 9 -13.98 14.98 -37.80
N PHE A 10 -14.05 14.05 -38.72
CA PHE A 10 -12.95 13.71 -39.63
C PHE A 10 -13.07 14.58 -40.88
N VAL A 11 -12.09 15.45 -41.09
CA VAL A 11 -11.89 16.21 -42.34
C VAL A 11 -10.99 15.39 -43.27
N PRO A 12 -11.41 15.00 -44.48
CA PRO A 12 -10.51 14.33 -45.42
C PRO A 12 -9.69 15.36 -46.21
N ILE A 13 -8.37 15.25 -46.15
CA ILE A 13 -7.43 15.98 -46.98
C ILE A 13 -7.45 15.34 -48.38
N MET A 14 -8.00 16.06 -49.38
CA MET A 14 -7.86 15.72 -50.80
C MET A 14 -6.49 16.18 -51.28
N GLN A 15 -5.63 15.25 -51.64
CA GLN A 15 -4.48 15.54 -52.53
C GLN A 15 -4.89 15.28 -53.99
N HIS A 16 -4.67 16.26 -54.81
CA HIS A 16 -4.83 16.20 -56.24
C HIS A 16 -3.78 15.32 -56.89
N VAL A 17 -4.24 14.31 -57.61
CA VAL A 17 -3.40 13.57 -58.56
C VAL A 17 -4.05 13.70 -59.97
N HIS A 18 -3.30 14.29 -60.90
CA HIS A 18 -3.68 14.33 -62.31
C HIS A 18 -3.51 12.96 -62.94
N THR A 19 -4.56 12.46 -63.61
CA THR A 19 -4.42 11.33 -64.56
C THR A 19 -5.30 11.58 -65.78
N THR A 20 -4.72 11.32 -66.96
CA THR A 20 -5.30 11.33 -68.29
C THR A 20 -6.20 10.10 -68.57
N PRO A 21 -7.08 10.16 -69.62
CA PRO A 21 -8.25 9.29 -69.71
C PRO A 21 -7.99 7.98 -70.44
N GLY A 22 -8.58 6.90 -69.97
CA GLY A 22 -8.72 5.66 -70.71
C GLY A 22 -8.97 4.42 -69.83
N GLU A 23 -10.13 3.88 -70.10
CA GLU A 23 -10.57 2.53 -69.78
C GLU A 23 -11.45 2.24 -68.56
N ARG A 24 -12.64 1.81 -68.96
CA ARG A 24 -13.71 1.32 -68.14
C ARG A 24 -13.35 0.00 -67.45
N ILE A 25 -13.45 -0.04 -66.11
CA ILE A 25 -13.90 -1.23 -65.39
C ILE A 25 -14.96 -0.77 -64.38
N ARG A 26 -16.22 -1.00 -64.72
CA ARG A 26 -17.36 -0.93 -63.80
C ARG A 26 -17.55 -2.29 -63.12
N MET A 27 -18.01 -2.25 -61.88
CA MET A 27 -18.45 -3.32 -61.00
C MET A 27 -17.37 -4.09 -60.25
N ALA A 28 -17.16 -3.74 -58.99
CA ALA A 28 -16.99 -4.65 -57.83
C ALA A 28 -16.73 -3.93 -56.49
N PHE A 29 -17.07 -2.65 -56.29
CA PHE A 29 -16.76 -1.94 -55.04
C PHE A 29 -17.97 -1.45 -54.24
N LYS A 30 -19.17 -1.97 -54.47
CA LYS A 30 -20.37 -1.56 -53.71
C LYS A 30 -20.87 -2.55 -52.66
N THR A 31 -20.26 -3.72 -52.51
CA THR A 31 -20.75 -4.74 -51.56
C THR A 31 -19.82 -5.05 -50.39
N ILE A 32 -18.62 -4.48 -50.34
CA ILE A 32 -17.67 -4.73 -49.23
C ILE A 32 -17.69 -3.60 -48.19
N ALA A 33 -18.08 -2.38 -48.55
CA ALA A 33 -18.08 -1.24 -47.63
C ALA A 33 -19.23 -1.28 -46.59
N THR A 34 -20.34 -1.97 -46.86
CA THR A 34 -21.49 -2.08 -45.95
C THR A 34 -21.36 -3.23 -44.92
N GLY A 35 -20.56 -4.25 -45.21
CA GLY A 35 -20.35 -5.39 -44.30
C GLY A 35 -19.37 -5.11 -43.15
N VAL A 36 -18.37 -4.25 -43.37
CA VAL A 36 -17.32 -3.95 -42.36
C VAL A 36 -17.81 -2.90 -41.36
N ALA A 37 -18.65 -1.96 -41.77
CA ALA A 37 -19.21 -0.96 -40.85
C ALA A 37 -20.23 -1.56 -39.86
N THR A 38 -20.94 -2.61 -40.21
CA THR A 38 -21.96 -3.27 -39.36
C THR A 38 -21.28 -4.18 -38.31
N ILE A 39 -20.13 -4.79 -38.62
CA ILE A 39 -19.37 -5.64 -37.68
C ILE A 39 -18.59 -4.79 -36.68
N ALA A 40 -18.11 -3.60 -37.07
CA ALA A 40 -17.43 -2.68 -36.16
C ALA A 40 -18.39 -2.02 -35.14
N LEU A 41 -19.67 -1.83 -35.50
CA LEU A 41 -20.68 -1.28 -34.58
C LEU A 41 -21.23 -2.33 -33.58
N LEU A 42 -21.19 -3.62 -33.91
CA LEU A 42 -21.55 -4.69 -32.96
C LEU A 42 -20.42 -5.04 -31.99
N ALA A 43 -19.15 -4.72 -32.28
CA ALA A 43 -18.03 -4.99 -31.40
C ALA A 43 -17.80 -3.88 -30.35
N MET A 44 -18.42 -2.70 -30.47
CA MET A 44 -18.35 -1.63 -29.48
C MET A 44 -19.49 -1.59 -28.44
N ALA A 45 -20.44 -2.52 -28.52
CA ALA A 45 -21.59 -2.58 -27.61
C ALA A 45 -21.36 -3.49 -26.38
N VAL A 46 -20.15 -3.98 -26.12
CA VAL A 46 -19.88 -4.87 -24.99
C VAL A 46 -18.72 -4.32 -24.18
N ALA A 47 -18.97 -3.32 -23.36
CA ALA A 47 -18.21 -3.01 -22.15
C ALA A 47 -18.86 -1.91 -21.28
N CYS A 48 -20.18 -1.88 -21.16
CA CYS A 48 -20.79 -1.36 -19.96
C CYS A 48 -21.08 -2.56 -19.07
N SER A 49 -20.13 -2.98 -18.27
CA SER A 49 -20.38 -3.91 -17.18
C SER A 49 -21.37 -3.22 -16.25
N SER A 50 -22.66 -3.51 -16.40
CA SER A 50 -23.66 -3.21 -15.38
C SER A 50 -23.16 -3.90 -14.11
N ILE A 51 -22.82 -3.13 -13.08
CA ILE A 51 -22.71 -3.68 -11.73
C ILE A 51 -24.12 -4.19 -11.44
N ASP A 52 -24.27 -5.50 -11.39
CA ASP A 52 -25.53 -6.11 -11.03
C ASP A 52 -25.98 -5.53 -9.70
N PRO A 53 -27.23 -5.06 -9.58
CA PRO A 53 -27.71 -4.47 -8.33
C PRO A 53 -27.57 -5.52 -7.22
N ILE A 54 -26.94 -5.13 -6.10
CA ILE A 54 -26.81 -5.99 -4.92
C ILE A 54 -28.22 -6.40 -4.49
N PRO A 55 -28.54 -7.70 -4.43
CA PRO A 55 -29.87 -8.16 -4.08
C PRO A 55 -30.24 -7.68 -2.67
N PRO A 56 -31.48 -7.18 -2.45
CA PRO A 56 -31.91 -6.77 -1.11
C PRO A 56 -31.88 -7.98 -0.16
N CYS A 57 -31.37 -7.79 1.05
CA CYS A 57 -31.47 -8.79 2.11
C CYS A 57 -32.93 -8.97 2.50
N ALA A 58 -33.41 -10.20 2.52
CA ALA A 58 -34.68 -10.55 3.13
C ALA A 58 -34.57 -10.39 4.66
N GLY A 59 -35.30 -9.43 5.23
CA GLY A 59 -35.49 -9.25 6.68
C GLY A 59 -34.56 -8.21 7.32
N GLY A 60 -35.09 -7.09 7.66
CA GLY A 60 -34.53 -5.87 8.29
C GLY A 60 -33.55 -5.98 9.49
N ASP A 61 -32.73 -7.00 9.58
CA ASP A 61 -31.71 -7.16 10.61
C ASP A 61 -30.55 -6.15 10.39
N PRO A 62 -30.35 -5.17 11.29
CA PRO A 62 -29.33 -4.16 11.14
C PRO A 62 -27.89 -4.71 11.20
N ALA A 63 -27.70 -5.93 11.68
CA ALA A 63 -26.41 -6.61 11.73
C ALA A 63 -26.06 -7.36 10.43
N VAL A 64 -26.99 -7.46 9.47
CA VAL A 64 -26.76 -8.18 8.21
C VAL A 64 -26.53 -7.20 7.07
N VAL A 65 -25.48 -7.46 6.26
CA VAL A 65 -25.16 -6.74 5.02
C VAL A 65 -25.20 -7.72 3.86
N CYS A 66 -25.89 -7.36 2.78
CA CYS A 66 -25.87 -8.12 1.53
C CYS A 66 -24.77 -7.62 0.63
N THR A 67 -23.77 -8.45 0.44
CA THR A 67 -22.71 -8.25 -0.55
C THR A 67 -23.14 -8.90 -1.88
N ALA A 68 -22.43 -8.55 -2.96
CA ALA A 68 -22.63 -9.20 -4.26
C ALA A 68 -22.28 -10.70 -4.24
N ASP A 69 -21.54 -11.15 -3.22
CA ASP A 69 -21.12 -12.55 -3.08
C ASP A 69 -22.03 -13.33 -2.11
N GLY A 70 -22.87 -12.65 -1.31
CA GLY A 70 -23.84 -13.23 -0.38
C GLY A 70 -24.02 -12.41 0.89
N PRO A 71 -25.04 -12.73 1.73
CA PRO A 71 -25.29 -12.00 2.98
C PRO A 71 -24.26 -12.36 4.06
N VAL A 72 -23.85 -11.35 4.87
CA VAL A 72 -22.91 -11.50 5.98
C VAL A 72 -23.47 -10.82 7.21
N ARG A 73 -23.41 -11.48 8.36
CA ARG A 73 -23.80 -10.95 9.67
C ARG A 73 -22.55 -10.44 10.41
N GLY A 74 -22.54 -9.19 10.81
CA GLY A 74 -21.51 -8.60 11.66
C GLY A 74 -21.92 -8.45 13.12
N SER A 75 -21.07 -7.77 13.89
CA SER A 75 -21.29 -7.37 15.29
C SER A 75 -21.66 -5.89 15.38
N LEU A 76 -22.75 -5.56 16.06
CA LEU A 76 -23.05 -4.17 16.43
C LEU A 76 -22.18 -3.78 17.61
N GLU A 77 -21.33 -2.77 17.44
CA GLU A 77 -20.38 -2.31 18.46
C GLU A 77 -20.05 -0.83 18.27
N GLY A 78 -19.87 -0.10 19.38
CA GLY A 78 -19.44 1.29 19.36
C GLY A 78 -20.31 2.26 18.54
N GLY A 79 -21.61 1.98 18.39
CA GLY A 79 -22.52 2.77 17.54
C GLY A 79 -22.38 2.51 16.04
N GLY A 80 -21.66 1.46 15.67
CA GLY A 80 -21.45 1.01 14.29
C GLY A 80 -21.68 -0.49 14.11
N LEU A 81 -21.34 -0.97 12.93
CA LEU A 81 -21.32 -2.39 12.57
C LEU A 81 -19.90 -2.76 12.15
N ALA A 82 -19.36 -3.80 12.74
CA ALA A 82 -18.13 -4.44 12.32
C ALA A 82 -18.44 -5.78 11.65
N VAL A 83 -18.01 -5.96 10.39
CA VAL A 83 -18.13 -7.21 9.63
C VAL A 83 -16.72 -7.67 9.31
N ARG A 84 -16.36 -8.85 9.80
CA ARG A 84 -15.00 -9.39 9.75
C ARG A 84 -14.93 -10.69 8.97
N GLY A 85 -13.75 -11.02 8.44
CA GLY A 85 -13.48 -12.32 7.80
C GLY A 85 -14.28 -12.57 6.53
N ILE A 86 -14.65 -11.53 5.76
CA ILE A 86 -15.34 -11.68 4.49
C ILE A 86 -14.33 -12.13 3.44
N PRO A 87 -14.50 -13.28 2.74
CA PRO A 87 -13.59 -13.68 1.69
C PRO A 87 -13.75 -12.75 0.47
N TYR A 88 -12.65 -12.11 0.05
CA TYR A 88 -12.61 -11.30 -1.17
C TYR A 88 -12.07 -12.07 -2.38
N ALA A 89 -11.41 -13.20 -2.13
CA ALA A 89 -10.89 -14.12 -3.12
C ALA A 89 -11.05 -15.56 -2.63
N ALA A 90 -10.92 -16.51 -3.55
CA ALA A 90 -10.89 -17.94 -3.23
C ALA A 90 -9.61 -18.27 -2.42
N PRO A 91 -9.64 -19.26 -1.51
CA PRO A 91 -8.47 -19.69 -0.76
C PRO A 91 -7.28 -20.04 -1.67
N PRO A 92 -6.10 -19.47 -1.46
CA PRO A 92 -4.91 -19.75 -2.25
C PRO A 92 -4.20 -21.04 -1.78
N VAL A 93 -4.95 -22.11 -1.60
CA VAL A 93 -4.48 -23.41 -1.07
C VAL A 93 -4.29 -24.45 -2.18
N GLY A 94 -3.44 -25.43 -1.96
CA GLY A 94 -3.21 -26.53 -2.89
C GLY A 94 -2.82 -26.05 -4.30
N PRO A 95 -3.60 -26.36 -5.36
CA PRO A 95 -3.30 -25.94 -6.73
C PRO A 95 -3.34 -24.42 -6.91
N ASN A 96 -4.03 -23.67 -6.03
CA ASN A 96 -4.11 -22.22 -6.07
C ASN A 96 -2.92 -21.53 -5.38
N ARG A 97 -2.06 -22.25 -4.63
CA ARG A 97 -0.83 -21.68 -4.09
C ARG A 97 0.02 -21.13 -5.25
N TRP A 98 0.58 -19.93 -5.10
CA TRP A 98 1.34 -19.22 -6.14
C TRP A 98 0.59 -19.09 -7.48
N GLN A 99 -0.74 -18.94 -7.43
CA GLN A 99 -1.55 -18.50 -8.56
C GLN A 99 -2.13 -17.09 -8.29
N PRO A 100 -2.47 -16.32 -9.33
CA PRO A 100 -3.28 -15.12 -9.17
C PRO A 100 -4.55 -15.43 -8.36
N PRO A 101 -5.03 -14.49 -7.51
CA PRO A 101 -6.24 -14.73 -6.72
C PRO A 101 -7.46 -14.94 -7.63
N ALA A 102 -8.16 -16.03 -7.42
CA ALA A 102 -9.42 -16.32 -8.09
C ALA A 102 -10.58 -15.67 -7.31
N LYS A 103 -11.70 -15.39 -8.00
CA LYS A 103 -12.91 -14.86 -7.37
C LYS A 103 -13.43 -15.83 -6.30
N ALA A 104 -13.84 -15.30 -5.14
CA ALA A 104 -14.51 -16.12 -4.11
C ALA A 104 -15.82 -16.72 -4.66
N ALA A 105 -16.14 -17.93 -4.24
CA ALA A 105 -17.41 -18.54 -4.57
C ALA A 105 -18.56 -17.80 -3.83
N PRO A 106 -19.66 -17.44 -4.49
CA PRO A 106 -20.81 -16.86 -3.82
C PRO A 106 -21.47 -17.87 -2.88
N TRP A 107 -22.17 -17.35 -1.86
CA TRP A 107 -22.88 -18.17 -0.88
C TRP A 107 -24.35 -17.73 -0.74
N SER A 108 -25.22 -18.69 -0.39
CA SER A 108 -26.68 -18.46 -0.30
C SER A 108 -27.19 -18.20 1.12
N GLY A 109 -26.52 -18.72 2.15
CA GLY A 109 -26.88 -18.51 3.57
C GLY A 109 -26.17 -17.31 4.15
N THR A 110 -26.67 -16.80 5.30
CA THR A 110 -25.99 -15.70 6.01
C THR A 110 -24.69 -16.20 6.65
N ARG A 111 -23.55 -15.71 6.16
CA ARG A 111 -22.22 -16.01 6.69
C ARG A 111 -21.99 -15.31 8.02
N ASP A 112 -21.31 -15.98 8.96
CA ASP A 112 -20.84 -15.36 10.20
C ASP A 112 -19.63 -14.44 9.92
N GLY A 113 -19.81 -13.16 10.08
CA GLY A 113 -18.80 -12.10 9.98
C GLY A 113 -18.52 -11.43 11.32
N THR A 114 -18.81 -12.09 12.46
CA THR A 114 -18.52 -11.55 13.80
C THR A 114 -17.06 -11.74 14.20
N ARG A 115 -16.31 -12.62 13.52
CA ARG A 115 -14.93 -12.99 13.82
C ARG A 115 -14.02 -12.69 12.63
N PHE A 116 -12.78 -12.36 12.93
CA PHE A 116 -11.74 -12.29 11.90
C PHE A 116 -11.55 -13.65 11.23
N GLY A 117 -11.16 -13.64 9.96
CA GLY A 117 -10.61 -14.81 9.28
C GLY A 117 -9.21 -15.17 9.77
N ASN A 118 -8.60 -16.20 9.19
CA ASN A 118 -7.23 -16.57 9.52
C ASN A 118 -6.26 -15.43 9.14
N VAL A 119 -5.18 -15.25 9.91
CA VAL A 119 -4.02 -14.49 9.46
C VAL A 119 -3.28 -15.30 8.39
N CYS A 120 -2.61 -14.63 7.45
CA CYS A 120 -1.78 -15.34 6.47
C CYS A 120 -0.55 -15.95 7.16
N PRO A 121 -0.03 -17.08 6.65
CA PRO A 121 1.07 -17.80 7.28
C PRO A 121 2.30 -16.92 7.49
N GLN A 122 2.80 -16.89 8.71
CA GLN A 122 3.92 -16.05 9.14
C GLN A 122 4.57 -16.62 10.40
N LEU A 123 5.73 -16.10 10.76
CA LEU A 123 6.41 -16.45 12.02
C LEU A 123 5.85 -15.61 13.17
N ALA A 124 5.61 -16.27 14.30
CA ALA A 124 5.39 -15.66 15.62
C ALA A 124 6.42 -16.26 16.58
N GLY A 125 7.56 -15.58 16.72
CA GLY A 125 8.74 -16.19 17.34
C GLY A 125 9.23 -17.37 16.51
N PRO A 126 9.44 -18.57 17.11
CA PRO A 126 9.89 -19.77 16.40
C PRO A 126 8.77 -20.51 15.66
N ASP A 127 7.52 -20.18 15.97
CA ASP A 127 6.34 -20.90 15.49
C ASP A 127 5.78 -20.28 14.21
N VAL A 128 5.18 -21.12 13.37
CA VAL A 128 4.38 -20.69 12.23
C VAL A 128 2.93 -20.59 12.67
N VAL A 129 2.34 -19.43 12.47
CA VAL A 129 0.92 -19.18 12.75
C VAL A 129 0.18 -18.81 11.46
N GLY A 130 -1.14 -18.94 11.49
CA GLY A 130 -1.99 -18.61 10.36
C GLY A 130 -2.29 -19.80 9.44
N ASP A 131 -3.03 -19.52 8.39
CA ASP A 131 -3.48 -20.47 7.39
C ASP A 131 -3.42 -19.84 6.00
N GLU A 132 -3.19 -20.64 4.95
CA GLU A 132 -3.21 -20.14 3.58
C GLU A 132 -4.61 -19.67 3.16
N ASP A 133 -5.70 -20.21 3.73
CA ASP A 133 -7.06 -19.65 3.60
C ASP A 133 -7.20 -18.37 4.44
N CYS A 134 -6.58 -17.28 3.97
CA CYS A 134 -6.46 -16.03 4.70
C CYS A 134 -6.93 -14.78 3.93
N LEU A 135 -7.37 -14.92 2.68
CA LEU A 135 -7.72 -13.77 1.83
C LEU A 135 -9.07 -13.18 2.21
N THR A 136 -9.09 -12.51 3.36
CA THR A 136 -10.30 -11.93 3.95
C THR A 136 -10.16 -10.43 4.16
N VAL A 137 -11.30 -9.74 4.12
CA VAL A 137 -11.45 -8.30 4.36
C VAL A 137 -12.38 -8.07 5.56
N ASN A 138 -12.15 -6.99 6.28
CA ASN A 138 -12.93 -6.55 7.43
C ASN A 138 -13.43 -5.12 7.17
N VAL A 139 -14.68 -4.83 7.53
CA VAL A 139 -15.32 -3.54 7.27
C VAL A 139 -16.01 -3.03 8.55
N TRP A 140 -15.72 -1.78 8.91
CA TRP A 140 -16.42 -1.04 9.98
C TRP A 140 -17.18 0.12 9.36
N THR A 141 -18.45 0.25 9.73
CA THR A 141 -19.36 1.25 9.18
C THR A 141 -20.33 1.78 10.23
N PRO A 142 -20.80 3.03 10.14
CA PRO A 142 -21.83 3.54 11.06
C PRO A 142 -23.14 2.74 10.99
N ARG A 143 -23.86 2.70 12.11
CA ARG A 143 -25.24 2.24 12.15
C ARG A 143 -26.07 3.22 13.00
N PRO A 144 -27.25 3.64 12.52
CA PRO A 144 -27.88 3.28 11.24
C PRO A 144 -27.04 3.67 10.04
N ALA A 145 -27.33 3.06 8.88
CA ALA A 145 -26.61 3.34 7.64
C ALA A 145 -26.68 4.84 7.32
N PRO A 146 -25.58 5.46 6.82
CA PRO A 146 -25.54 6.88 6.54
C PRO A 146 -26.49 7.25 5.38
N ALA A 147 -27.13 8.42 5.47
CA ALA A 147 -28.02 8.94 4.43
C ALA A 147 -27.30 9.26 3.10
N LYS A 148 -26.00 9.55 3.17
CA LYS A 148 -25.12 9.78 2.01
C LYS A 148 -23.93 8.84 2.11
N PRO A 149 -23.44 8.30 0.96
CA PRO A 149 -22.26 7.45 0.96
C PRO A 149 -21.05 8.16 1.59
N LEU A 150 -20.29 7.44 2.42
CA LEU A 150 -19.12 7.95 3.13
C LEU A 150 -17.82 7.67 2.37
N PRO A 151 -16.75 8.44 2.58
CA PRO A 151 -15.42 8.06 2.13
C PRO A 151 -15.01 6.73 2.75
N VAL A 152 -14.23 5.96 2.01
CA VAL A 152 -13.72 4.66 2.44
C VAL A 152 -12.23 4.78 2.72
N MET A 153 -11.81 4.44 3.92
CA MET A 153 -10.41 4.44 4.33
C MET A 153 -9.91 2.99 4.45
N VAL A 154 -8.97 2.60 3.60
CA VAL A 154 -8.44 1.24 3.54
C VAL A 154 -7.02 1.21 4.08
N PHE A 155 -6.77 0.41 5.12
CA PHE A 155 -5.46 0.28 5.71
C PHE A 155 -4.68 -0.88 5.12
N PHE A 156 -3.47 -0.58 4.63
CA PHE A 156 -2.48 -1.54 4.17
C PHE A 156 -1.46 -1.79 5.26
N THR A 157 -1.52 -2.97 5.85
CA THR A 157 -0.60 -3.34 6.93
C THR A 157 0.84 -3.41 6.46
N GLY A 158 1.77 -3.03 7.34
CA GLY A 158 3.21 -3.15 7.13
C GLY A 158 3.72 -4.56 7.35
N GLY A 159 4.79 -4.67 8.16
CA GLY A 159 5.37 -5.97 8.53
C GLY A 159 6.33 -6.53 7.48
N GLY A 160 6.99 -5.71 6.68
CA GLY A 160 8.02 -6.13 5.72
C GLY A 160 7.51 -7.07 4.63
N ASN A 161 6.20 -7.13 4.38
CA ASN A 161 5.53 -8.13 3.55
C ASN A 161 5.71 -9.59 4.01
N HIS A 162 6.12 -9.83 5.25
CA HIS A 162 6.30 -11.18 5.79
C HIS A 162 5.66 -11.39 7.17
N GLY A 163 5.03 -10.35 7.73
CA GLY A 163 4.35 -10.42 9.02
C GLY A 163 3.17 -9.45 9.11
N PHE A 164 2.48 -9.50 10.24
CA PHE A 164 1.27 -8.77 10.60
C PHE A 164 0.03 -9.20 9.79
N SER A 165 -1.10 -8.53 10.02
CA SER A 165 -2.37 -8.87 9.39
C SER A 165 -3.33 -7.69 9.41
N GLY A 166 -4.45 -7.79 8.71
CA GLY A 166 -5.57 -6.84 8.81
C GLY A 166 -6.27 -6.82 10.17
N GLN A 167 -5.90 -7.69 11.09
CA GLN A 167 -6.45 -7.72 12.46
C GLN A 167 -5.66 -6.82 13.42
N GLY A 168 -4.38 -6.58 13.12
CA GLY A 168 -3.50 -5.77 13.96
C GLY A 168 -2.03 -6.14 13.80
N ALA A 169 -1.20 -5.49 14.61
CA ALA A 169 0.23 -5.71 14.70
C ALA A 169 0.68 -5.85 16.16
N GLY A 170 1.70 -6.67 16.40
CA GLY A 170 2.29 -6.88 17.72
C GLY A 170 3.19 -5.74 18.20
N VAL A 171 3.01 -4.52 17.68
CA VAL A 171 3.77 -3.32 18.07
C VAL A 171 3.02 -2.52 19.13
N PHE A 172 3.73 -1.76 19.95
CA PHE A 172 3.17 -0.85 20.98
C PHE A 172 2.12 -1.54 21.87
N GLY A 173 2.41 -2.78 22.32
CA GLY A 173 1.50 -3.53 23.17
C GLY A 173 0.36 -4.28 22.45
N GLY A 174 0.42 -4.37 21.12
CA GLY A 174 -0.54 -5.13 20.31
C GLY A 174 -1.72 -4.26 19.81
N VAL A 175 -1.43 -3.32 18.92
CA VAL A 175 -2.46 -2.46 18.30
C VAL A 175 -3.39 -3.29 17.43
N LYS A 176 -4.70 -3.20 17.68
CA LYS A 176 -5.75 -3.80 16.84
C LYS A 176 -6.22 -2.79 15.80
N TYR A 177 -6.28 -3.22 14.56
CA TYR A 177 -6.78 -2.38 13.48
C TYR A 177 -8.31 -2.45 13.45
N ASP A 178 -8.96 -1.47 14.02
CA ASP A 178 -10.42 -1.35 14.05
C ASP A 178 -10.88 0.07 13.64
N GLY A 179 -12.17 0.18 13.36
CA GLY A 179 -12.76 1.43 12.89
C GLY A 179 -13.15 2.41 14.02
N SER A 180 -12.82 2.12 15.28
CA SER A 180 -13.36 2.85 16.46
C SER A 180 -13.04 4.35 16.45
N ARG A 181 -12.00 4.77 15.75
CA ARG A 181 -11.57 6.18 15.63
C ARG A 181 -12.00 6.84 14.33
N LEU A 182 -12.07 6.08 13.24
CA LEU A 182 -12.33 6.61 11.90
C LEU A 182 -13.82 6.63 11.57
N VAL A 183 -14.60 5.66 12.05
CA VAL A 183 -16.06 5.59 11.82
C VAL A 183 -16.81 6.77 12.43
N PRO A 184 -16.54 7.23 13.67
CA PRO A 184 -17.16 8.43 14.23
C PRO A 184 -16.86 9.72 13.45
N GLU A 185 -15.72 9.78 12.76
CA GLU A 185 -15.33 10.92 11.90
C GLU A 185 -15.98 10.89 10.50
N GLY A 186 -16.90 9.94 10.30
CA GLY A 186 -17.67 9.85 9.06
C GLY A 186 -16.96 9.14 7.92
N ALA A 187 -16.21 8.09 8.20
CA ALA A 187 -15.62 7.19 7.21
C ALA A 187 -16.10 5.75 7.38
N VAL A 188 -16.09 4.97 6.29
CA VAL A 188 -16.09 3.51 6.36
C VAL A 188 -14.63 3.07 6.43
N PHE A 189 -14.30 2.28 7.43
CA PHE A 189 -12.93 1.76 7.57
C PHE A 189 -12.85 0.31 7.08
N VAL A 190 -11.74 -0.01 6.42
CA VAL A 190 -11.47 -1.34 5.85
C VAL A 190 -10.05 -1.78 6.19
N SER A 191 -9.90 -3.00 6.69
CA SER A 191 -8.61 -3.71 6.78
C SER A 191 -8.70 -5.07 6.10
N PHE A 192 -7.59 -5.67 5.74
CA PHE A 192 -7.58 -6.94 5.01
C PHE A 192 -6.24 -7.66 5.12
N ASN A 193 -6.24 -8.94 4.77
CA ASN A 193 -5.03 -9.74 4.64
C ASN A 193 -4.65 -9.89 3.16
N TYR A 194 -3.37 -10.06 2.90
CA TYR A 194 -2.79 -10.46 1.61
C TYR A 194 -1.66 -11.47 1.87
N ARG A 195 -1.34 -12.32 0.91
CA ARG A 195 -0.28 -13.33 1.05
C ARG A 195 1.06 -12.68 1.37
N LEU A 196 1.79 -13.31 2.28
CA LEU A 196 3.03 -12.80 2.87
C LEU A 196 4.24 -13.70 2.54
N GLY A 197 5.44 -13.15 2.73
CA GLY A 197 6.69 -13.89 2.63
C GLY A 197 6.84 -14.63 1.31
N ALA A 198 7.40 -15.82 1.35
CA ALA A 198 7.56 -16.66 0.16
C ALA A 198 6.22 -17.09 -0.45
N LEU A 199 5.13 -17.21 0.33
CA LEU A 199 3.80 -17.53 -0.22
C LEU A 199 3.20 -16.39 -1.06
N GLY A 200 3.57 -15.14 -0.75
CA GLY A 200 3.08 -13.95 -1.47
C GLY A 200 4.03 -13.40 -2.52
N PHE A 201 5.35 -13.63 -2.37
CA PHE A 201 6.36 -12.89 -3.14
C PHE A 201 7.53 -13.76 -3.64
N LEU A 202 7.42 -15.10 -3.62
CA LEU A 202 8.46 -15.97 -4.14
C LEU A 202 8.58 -15.80 -5.67
N THR A 203 9.77 -15.41 -6.12
CA THR A 203 10.11 -15.28 -7.54
C THR A 203 11.13 -16.34 -7.93
N THR A 204 10.80 -17.15 -8.92
CA THR A 204 11.69 -18.17 -9.51
C THR A 204 11.63 -18.05 -11.04
N ASP A 205 12.19 -18.99 -11.77
CA ASP A 205 12.06 -19.02 -13.24
C ASP A 205 10.61 -19.25 -13.70
N THR A 206 9.77 -19.89 -12.88
CA THR A 206 8.37 -20.20 -13.19
C THR A 206 7.37 -19.40 -12.35
N LEU A 207 7.77 -18.85 -11.21
CA LEU A 207 6.92 -18.10 -10.30
C LEU A 207 7.23 -16.60 -10.39
N GLY A 208 6.21 -15.78 -10.66
CA GLY A 208 6.33 -14.34 -10.91
C GLY A 208 6.48 -13.44 -9.68
N GLY A 209 6.17 -13.93 -8.46
CA GLY A 209 6.45 -13.25 -7.20
C GLY A 209 5.48 -12.14 -6.77
N ASN A 210 4.57 -11.66 -7.59
CA ASN A 210 3.66 -10.57 -7.23
C ASN A 210 2.28 -11.03 -6.72
N TYR A 211 2.18 -12.22 -6.11
CA TYR A 211 0.88 -12.78 -5.68
C TYR A 211 0.23 -11.94 -4.59
N GLY A 212 1.02 -11.46 -3.60
CA GLY A 212 0.52 -10.55 -2.57
C GLY A 212 0.04 -9.21 -3.12
N SER A 213 0.70 -8.67 -4.16
CA SER A 213 0.26 -7.46 -4.85
C SER A 213 -1.03 -7.69 -5.65
N LEU A 214 -1.16 -8.85 -6.27
CA LEU A 214 -2.39 -9.27 -6.96
C LEU A 214 -3.56 -9.44 -5.97
N ASP A 215 -3.31 -9.95 -4.76
CA ASP A 215 -4.30 -10.04 -3.69
C ASP A 215 -4.80 -8.65 -3.29
N GLN A 216 -3.89 -7.67 -3.15
CA GLN A 216 -4.23 -6.28 -2.87
C GLN A 216 -5.13 -5.67 -3.96
N ILE A 217 -4.81 -5.92 -5.23
CA ILE A 217 -5.64 -5.49 -6.38
C ILE A 217 -7.01 -6.19 -6.36
N ALA A 218 -7.06 -7.49 -6.10
CA ALA A 218 -8.32 -8.25 -6.02
C ALA A 218 -9.21 -7.76 -4.88
N MET A 219 -8.64 -7.40 -3.72
CA MET A 219 -9.37 -6.79 -2.61
C MET A 219 -9.95 -5.44 -3.02
N LEU A 220 -9.18 -4.58 -3.69
CA LEU A 220 -9.69 -3.29 -4.19
C LEU A 220 -10.82 -3.48 -5.23
N GLN A 221 -10.73 -4.48 -6.09
CA GLN A 221 -11.81 -4.86 -7.02
C GLN A 221 -13.05 -5.37 -6.28
N TRP A 222 -12.86 -6.16 -5.21
CA TRP A 222 -13.96 -6.58 -4.33
C TRP A 222 -14.64 -5.36 -3.69
N LEU A 223 -13.85 -4.42 -3.21
CA LEU A 223 -14.33 -3.19 -2.59
C LEU A 223 -15.20 -2.38 -3.57
N GLN A 224 -14.78 -2.21 -4.82
CA GLN A 224 -15.55 -1.51 -5.85
C GLN A 224 -16.95 -2.14 -6.05
N ARG A 225 -17.07 -3.46 -5.93
CA ARG A 225 -18.35 -4.16 -6.09
C ARG A 225 -19.25 -4.12 -4.85
N ASN A 226 -18.64 -4.03 -3.65
CA ASN A 226 -19.35 -4.35 -2.41
C ASN A 226 -19.52 -3.19 -1.43
N ILE A 227 -18.63 -2.18 -1.47
CA ILE A 227 -18.54 -1.19 -0.37
C ILE A 227 -19.78 -0.31 -0.24
N ALA A 228 -20.55 -0.14 -1.31
CA ALA A 228 -21.82 0.58 -1.28
C ALA A 228 -22.85 -0.09 -0.35
N ALA A 229 -22.84 -1.42 -0.21
CA ALA A 229 -23.68 -2.15 0.73
C ALA A 229 -23.37 -1.81 2.21
N PHE A 230 -22.16 -1.32 2.47
CA PHE A 230 -21.71 -0.85 3.77
C PHE A 230 -21.86 0.68 3.95
N GLY A 231 -22.47 1.37 2.98
CA GLY A 231 -22.64 2.82 3.00
C GLY A 231 -21.38 3.60 2.59
N GLY A 232 -20.37 2.93 2.03
CA GLY A 232 -19.18 3.56 1.47
C GLY A 232 -19.36 4.00 0.02
N ASP A 233 -18.60 5.01 -0.39
CA ASP A 233 -18.57 5.50 -1.76
C ASP A 233 -17.39 4.87 -2.53
N PRO A 234 -17.62 3.99 -3.51
CA PRO A 234 -16.54 3.39 -4.29
C PRO A 234 -15.71 4.40 -5.09
N LYS A 235 -16.19 5.65 -5.25
CA LYS A 235 -15.47 6.74 -5.91
C LYS A 235 -14.68 7.62 -4.95
N ARG A 236 -14.71 7.34 -3.65
CA ARG A 236 -13.96 8.05 -2.60
C ARG A 236 -13.22 7.07 -1.71
N VAL A 237 -12.32 6.29 -2.33
CA VAL A 237 -11.47 5.28 -1.67
C VAL A 237 -10.10 5.89 -1.41
N PHE A 238 -9.74 6.03 -0.15
CA PHE A 238 -8.45 6.53 0.30
C PHE A 238 -7.67 5.38 0.93
N LEU A 239 -6.48 5.12 0.38
CA LEU A 239 -5.59 4.09 0.90
C LEU A 239 -4.57 4.73 1.84
N PHE A 240 -4.34 4.12 2.98
CA PHE A 240 -3.24 4.51 3.84
C PHE A 240 -2.51 3.28 4.37
N GLY A 241 -1.22 3.40 4.56
CA GLY A 241 -0.42 2.25 4.94
C GLY A 241 0.95 2.64 5.44
N THR A 242 1.47 1.83 6.36
CA THR A 242 2.73 2.09 7.03
C THR A 242 3.79 1.07 6.60
N SER A 243 5.06 1.50 6.55
CA SER A 243 6.18 0.60 6.26
C SER A 243 6.02 -0.10 4.90
N ALA A 244 6.10 -1.43 4.85
CA ALA A 244 5.86 -2.20 3.62
C ALA A 244 4.48 -1.91 3.00
N GLY A 245 3.44 -1.68 3.84
CA GLY A 245 2.10 -1.31 3.35
C GLY A 245 2.13 -0.04 2.52
N GLY A 246 2.75 1.03 3.02
CA GLY A 246 2.91 2.27 2.26
C GLY A 246 3.83 2.11 1.03
N GLY A 247 4.85 1.26 1.10
CA GLY A 247 5.66 0.91 -0.08
C GLY A 247 4.85 0.21 -1.17
N ASN A 248 3.94 -0.70 -0.77
CA ASN A 248 2.99 -1.33 -1.68
C ASN A 248 2.06 -0.30 -2.33
N LEU A 249 1.62 0.73 -1.58
CA LEU A 249 0.79 1.82 -2.15
C LEU A 249 1.52 2.59 -3.24
N CYS A 250 2.82 2.88 -3.05
CA CYS A 250 3.60 3.53 -4.10
C CYS A 250 3.65 2.70 -5.39
N ALA A 251 3.86 1.39 -5.27
CA ALA A 251 3.83 0.49 -6.41
C ALA A 251 2.43 0.45 -7.06
N LEU A 252 1.36 0.34 -6.27
CA LEU A 252 -0.02 0.27 -6.76
C LEU A 252 -0.46 1.51 -7.51
N MET A 253 0.03 2.72 -7.17
CA MET A 253 -0.24 3.95 -7.92
C MET A 253 0.19 3.83 -9.40
N THR A 254 1.13 2.94 -9.71
CA THR A 254 1.69 2.74 -11.04
C THR A 254 1.19 1.46 -11.73
N ALA A 255 0.49 0.58 -11.01
CA ALA A 255 -0.04 -0.67 -11.54
C ALA A 255 -1.23 -0.44 -12.48
N PRO A 256 -1.18 -0.86 -13.75
CA PRO A 256 -2.30 -0.68 -14.70
C PRO A 256 -3.61 -1.27 -14.19
N ALA A 257 -3.58 -2.45 -13.55
CA ALA A 257 -4.76 -3.14 -13.03
C ALA A 257 -5.38 -2.49 -11.78
N ALA A 258 -4.67 -1.57 -11.11
CA ALA A 258 -5.16 -0.85 -9.93
C ALA A 258 -5.74 0.53 -10.29
N ARG A 259 -5.61 0.97 -11.54
CA ARG A 259 -6.07 2.30 -11.99
C ARG A 259 -7.58 2.45 -11.81
N GLY A 260 -7.98 3.55 -11.15
CA GLY A 260 -9.39 3.87 -10.88
C GLY A 260 -10.02 3.10 -9.72
N LEU A 261 -9.26 2.24 -9.01
CA LEU A 261 -9.77 1.52 -7.85
C LEU A 261 -9.66 2.32 -6.54
N PHE A 262 -8.88 3.42 -6.53
CA PHE A 262 -8.70 4.31 -5.38
C PHE A 262 -8.41 5.75 -5.84
N HIS A 263 -8.58 6.71 -4.94
CA HIS A 263 -8.70 8.14 -5.25
C HIS A 263 -7.85 9.04 -4.34
N GLY A 264 -7.06 8.48 -3.45
CA GLY A 264 -6.10 9.16 -2.59
C GLY A 264 -5.24 8.14 -1.85
N VAL A 265 -4.01 8.56 -1.46
CA VAL A 265 -3.01 7.68 -0.84
C VAL A 265 -2.29 8.39 0.30
N SER A 266 -2.03 7.66 1.41
CA SER A 266 -1.07 8.07 2.43
C SER A 266 0.01 7.01 2.62
N MET A 267 1.25 7.35 2.33
CA MET A 267 2.45 6.53 2.51
C MET A 267 3.16 6.95 3.79
N GLN A 268 3.02 6.13 4.85
CA GLN A 268 3.51 6.43 6.18
C GLN A 268 4.79 5.63 6.45
N SER A 269 5.91 6.30 6.77
CA SER A 269 7.18 5.64 7.12
C SER A 269 7.59 4.53 6.13
N SER A 270 7.53 4.78 4.81
CA SER A 270 7.35 3.68 3.87
C SER A 270 8.15 3.72 2.57
N VAL A 271 8.95 4.75 2.38
CA VAL A 271 9.63 4.92 1.07
C VAL A 271 11.16 4.94 1.18
N PRO A 272 11.78 3.98 1.92
CA PRO A 272 13.23 4.00 2.13
C PRO A 272 14.04 3.82 0.84
N THR A 273 13.39 3.38 -0.23
CA THR A 273 14.00 3.25 -1.58
C THR A 273 13.49 4.31 -2.55
N GLY A 274 12.80 5.36 -2.07
CA GLY A 274 12.24 6.39 -2.95
C GLY A 274 11.22 5.89 -3.97
N CYS A 275 10.40 4.90 -3.60
CA CYS A 275 9.45 4.20 -4.51
C CYS A 275 10.10 3.35 -5.62
N GLU A 276 11.32 2.91 -5.44
CA GLU A 276 11.91 1.88 -6.27
C GLU A 276 11.67 0.49 -5.66
N ILE A 277 11.43 -0.51 -6.50
CA ILE A 277 11.18 -1.90 -6.12
C ILE A 277 12.19 -2.82 -6.79
N ALA A 278 12.39 -4.02 -6.24
CA ALA A 278 13.27 -5.02 -6.84
C ALA A 278 12.83 -5.40 -8.26
N THR A 279 13.74 -5.88 -9.09
CA THR A 279 13.36 -6.56 -10.32
C THR A 279 13.08 -8.04 -10.06
N ALA A 280 12.32 -8.68 -10.96
CA ALA A 280 12.11 -10.12 -10.88
C ALA A 280 13.43 -10.91 -10.97
N ALA A 281 14.43 -10.38 -11.69
CA ALA A 281 15.77 -10.97 -11.79
C ALA A 281 16.50 -10.93 -10.43
N ASP A 282 16.47 -9.80 -9.73
CA ASP A 282 17.11 -9.63 -8.42
C ASP A 282 16.50 -10.56 -7.37
N LEU A 283 15.15 -10.63 -7.31
CA LEU A 283 14.48 -11.52 -6.36
C LEU A 283 14.70 -13.00 -6.69
N ARG A 284 14.77 -13.36 -7.97
CA ARG A 284 15.10 -14.73 -8.39
C ARG A 284 16.49 -15.14 -7.90
N ALA A 285 17.50 -14.33 -8.17
CA ALA A 285 18.88 -14.56 -7.76
C ALA A 285 19.08 -14.44 -6.24
N GLY A 286 18.23 -13.64 -5.56
CA GLY A 286 18.28 -13.42 -4.12
C GLY A 286 17.41 -14.40 -3.33
N SER A 287 16.24 -13.95 -2.92
CA SER A 287 15.32 -14.74 -2.05
C SER A 287 14.81 -16.00 -2.73
N GLY A 288 14.56 -15.97 -4.05
CA GLY A 288 14.07 -17.13 -4.81
C GLY A 288 15.01 -18.32 -4.74
N GLN A 289 16.28 -18.10 -5.12
CA GLN A 289 17.31 -19.14 -5.06
C GLN A 289 17.55 -19.65 -3.63
N ARG A 290 17.56 -18.75 -2.64
CA ARG A 290 17.75 -19.12 -1.22
C ARG A 290 16.60 -20.00 -0.71
N VAL A 291 15.33 -19.68 -1.05
CA VAL A 291 14.17 -20.50 -0.67
C VAL A 291 14.24 -21.88 -1.33
N ALA A 292 14.54 -21.95 -2.63
CA ALA A 292 14.67 -23.22 -3.34
C ALA A 292 15.77 -24.09 -2.74
N GLN A 293 16.94 -23.52 -2.43
CA GLN A 293 18.05 -24.22 -1.77
C GLN A 293 17.68 -24.72 -0.37
N ALA A 294 17.07 -23.87 0.46
CA ALA A 294 16.67 -24.22 1.82
C ALA A 294 15.63 -25.35 1.85
N LEU A 295 14.77 -25.43 0.83
CA LEU A 295 13.77 -26.49 0.66
C LEU A 295 14.31 -27.73 -0.08
N GLY A 296 15.52 -27.67 -0.62
CA GLY A 296 16.08 -28.75 -1.46
C GLY A 296 15.29 -28.98 -2.74
N CYS A 297 14.72 -27.91 -3.32
CA CYS A 297 13.87 -27.99 -4.51
C CYS A 297 14.59 -27.43 -5.74
N THR A 298 14.46 -28.10 -6.87
CA THR A 298 14.98 -27.69 -8.18
C THR A 298 13.90 -27.28 -9.17
N ASP A 299 12.63 -27.56 -8.85
CA ASP A 299 11.49 -27.27 -9.70
C ASP A 299 10.26 -26.82 -8.91
N GLU A 300 9.24 -26.36 -9.62
CA GLU A 300 7.99 -25.86 -9.04
C GLU A 300 7.15 -26.97 -8.38
N ALA A 301 7.17 -28.20 -8.92
CA ALA A 301 6.41 -29.31 -8.36
C ALA A 301 6.92 -29.66 -6.96
N CYS A 302 8.24 -29.69 -6.77
CA CYS A 302 8.86 -29.83 -5.46
C CYS A 302 8.47 -28.69 -4.51
N LEU A 303 8.54 -27.43 -4.95
CA LEU A 303 8.13 -26.28 -4.13
C LEU A 303 6.67 -26.40 -3.68
N ARG A 304 5.77 -26.77 -4.59
CA ARG A 304 4.33 -26.94 -4.31
C ARG A 304 4.04 -28.09 -3.34
N SER A 305 4.87 -29.13 -3.31
CA SER A 305 4.72 -30.26 -2.40
C SER A 305 5.09 -29.94 -0.95
N ARG A 306 5.80 -28.83 -0.71
CA ARG A 306 6.23 -28.44 0.63
C ARG A 306 5.08 -27.95 1.48
N THR A 307 5.12 -28.27 2.77
CA THR A 307 4.14 -27.78 3.73
C THR A 307 4.26 -26.26 3.88
N THR A 308 3.18 -25.62 4.30
CA THR A 308 3.15 -24.18 4.62
C THR A 308 4.27 -23.80 5.60
N ALA A 309 4.47 -24.62 6.63
CA ALA A 309 5.49 -24.37 7.65
C ALA A 309 6.92 -24.44 7.09
N GLU A 310 7.22 -25.40 6.20
CA GLU A 310 8.51 -25.47 5.52
C GLU A 310 8.76 -24.22 4.67
N VAL A 311 7.78 -23.79 3.88
CA VAL A 311 7.91 -22.61 3.02
C VAL A 311 8.13 -21.32 3.84
N VAL A 312 7.38 -21.13 4.94
CA VAL A 312 7.52 -19.95 5.80
C VAL A 312 8.88 -19.93 6.52
N LYS A 313 9.37 -21.09 6.95
CA LYS A 313 10.66 -21.24 7.67
C LYS A 313 11.89 -21.27 6.76
N ALA A 314 11.73 -21.49 5.46
CA ALA A 314 12.85 -21.68 4.53
C ALA A 314 13.82 -20.48 4.52
N VAL A 315 13.29 -19.27 4.39
CA VAL A 315 14.05 -18.01 4.46
C VAL A 315 13.19 -16.99 5.19
N PRO A 316 13.32 -16.90 6.51
CA PRO A 316 12.57 -15.93 7.30
C PRO A 316 12.84 -14.49 6.87
N GLY A 317 11.77 -13.69 6.78
CA GLY A 317 11.91 -12.24 6.63
C GLY A 317 12.50 -11.64 7.91
N THR A 318 13.25 -10.57 7.77
CA THR A 318 13.90 -9.88 8.88
C THR A 318 13.47 -8.41 8.92
N PHE A 319 13.35 -7.87 10.14
CA PHE A 319 13.22 -6.43 10.36
C PHE A 319 14.60 -5.86 10.66
N GLY A 320 15.00 -4.82 9.93
CA GLY A 320 16.30 -4.22 10.15
C GLY A 320 16.78 -3.35 8.99
N LEU A 321 18.00 -2.84 9.13
CA LEU A 321 18.76 -2.18 8.08
C LEU A 321 19.38 -3.25 7.15
N SER A 322 18.54 -3.98 6.46
CA SER A 322 18.93 -5.08 5.57
C SER A 322 18.03 -5.11 4.34
N PRO A 323 18.49 -5.75 3.27
CA PRO A 323 17.70 -5.94 2.05
C PRO A 323 16.33 -6.56 2.32
N ARG A 324 15.29 -6.07 1.67
CA ARG A 324 13.97 -6.71 1.70
C ARG A 324 14.01 -8.00 0.89
N LEU A 325 13.56 -9.09 1.50
CA LEU A 325 13.51 -10.40 0.87
C LEU A 325 12.22 -10.62 0.08
N TYR A 326 11.15 -9.92 0.49
CA TYR A 326 9.79 -10.12 -0.01
C TYR A 326 9.11 -8.78 -0.28
N GLY A 327 8.46 -8.68 -1.43
CA GLY A 327 7.73 -7.48 -1.81
C GLY A 327 7.42 -7.42 -3.31
N PRO A 328 6.74 -6.35 -3.74
CA PRO A 328 6.47 -6.15 -5.15
C PRO A 328 7.77 -6.07 -5.96
N ASN A 329 7.70 -6.54 -7.20
CA ASN A 329 8.84 -6.51 -8.12
C ASN A 329 8.41 -6.12 -9.53
N VAL A 330 9.34 -5.52 -10.28
CA VAL A 330 9.15 -5.25 -11.71
C VAL A 330 9.20 -6.56 -12.46
N ASP A 331 8.04 -7.02 -12.94
CA ASP A 331 7.85 -8.31 -13.64
C ASP A 331 7.37 -8.15 -15.08
N GLY A 332 7.21 -6.90 -15.55
CA GLY A 332 6.68 -6.60 -16.88
C GLY A 332 5.16 -6.80 -17.04
N ARG A 333 4.43 -7.18 -15.99
CA ARG A 333 3.00 -7.50 -16.01
C ARG A 333 2.21 -6.74 -14.94
N VAL A 334 2.41 -7.06 -13.65
CA VAL A 334 1.77 -6.37 -12.52
C VAL A 334 2.36 -4.99 -12.38
N PHE A 335 3.68 -4.92 -12.39
CA PHE A 335 4.47 -3.69 -12.41
C PHE A 335 5.38 -3.71 -13.64
N PRO A 336 4.94 -3.11 -14.78
CA PRO A 336 5.71 -3.15 -16.03
C PRO A 336 7.07 -2.45 -15.95
N GLU A 337 7.18 -1.44 -15.07
CA GLU A 337 8.36 -0.58 -14.93
C GLU A 337 8.57 -0.18 -13.48
N GLN A 338 9.73 0.41 -13.19
CA GLN A 338 10.01 1.00 -11.88
C GLN A 338 8.98 2.08 -11.53
N PRO A 339 8.31 2.00 -10.36
CA PRO A 339 7.29 2.96 -9.95
C PRO A 339 7.77 4.41 -10.03
N LEU A 340 8.98 4.70 -9.55
CA LEU A 340 9.53 6.05 -9.59
C LEU A 340 9.70 6.58 -11.04
N ALA A 341 10.06 5.73 -11.99
CA ALA A 341 10.15 6.09 -13.40
C ALA A 341 8.77 6.41 -14.00
N VAL A 342 7.76 5.60 -13.66
CA VAL A 342 6.36 5.85 -14.06
C VAL A 342 5.86 7.16 -13.49
N ILE A 343 6.15 7.46 -12.21
CA ILE A 343 5.78 8.73 -11.55
C ILE A 343 6.46 9.91 -12.25
N ARG A 344 7.78 9.85 -12.49
CA ARG A 344 8.55 10.93 -13.12
C ARG A 344 7.98 11.39 -14.46
N ARG A 345 7.42 10.51 -15.24
CA ARG A 345 6.78 10.87 -16.52
C ARG A 345 5.27 11.16 -16.41
N GLY A 346 4.71 11.23 -15.19
CA GLY A 346 3.30 11.54 -14.95
C GLY A 346 2.33 10.44 -15.39
N ALA A 347 2.78 9.17 -15.54
CA ALA A 347 1.95 8.07 -16.03
C ALA A 347 1.30 7.24 -14.90
N HIS A 348 1.48 7.64 -13.64
CA HIS A 348 0.81 7.05 -12.48
C HIS A 348 -0.66 7.52 -12.37
N ALA A 349 -1.41 6.94 -11.44
CA ALA A 349 -2.76 7.42 -11.12
C ALA A 349 -2.67 8.72 -10.30
N HIS A 350 -3.18 9.83 -10.84
CA HIS A 350 -3.14 11.16 -10.21
C HIS A 350 -4.21 11.26 -9.13
N MET A 351 -3.82 11.71 -7.93
CA MET A 351 -4.70 11.83 -6.75
C MET A 351 -4.01 12.61 -5.64
N PRO A 352 -4.76 13.10 -4.62
CA PRO A 352 -4.15 13.63 -3.39
C PRO A 352 -3.25 12.59 -2.72
N VAL A 353 -2.05 13.00 -2.31
CA VAL A 353 -1.05 12.11 -1.68
C VAL A 353 -0.55 12.74 -0.39
N ILE A 354 -0.46 11.92 0.67
CA ILE A 354 0.26 12.24 1.90
C ILE A 354 1.51 11.37 1.96
N VAL A 355 2.67 11.95 2.23
CA VAL A 355 3.93 11.22 2.43
C VAL A 355 4.58 11.71 3.72
N GLY A 356 5.01 10.80 4.59
CA GLY A 356 5.71 11.22 5.79
C GLY A 356 6.41 10.10 6.52
N ASN A 357 7.06 10.48 7.58
CA ASN A 357 7.89 9.62 8.42
C ASN A 357 7.98 10.14 9.85
N SER A 358 8.49 9.30 10.76
CA SER A 358 8.79 9.64 12.14
C SER A 358 10.23 10.18 12.29
N THR A 359 10.51 10.89 13.39
CA THR A 359 11.85 11.48 13.63
C THR A 359 12.94 10.47 13.98
N LEU A 360 12.57 9.28 14.46
CA LEU A 360 13.49 8.22 14.88
C LEU A 360 13.20 6.88 14.19
N GLU A 361 12.95 6.90 12.86
CA GLU A 361 12.54 5.74 12.06
C GLU A 361 13.35 4.48 12.33
N THR A 362 14.65 4.61 12.42
CA THR A 362 15.56 3.47 12.44
C THR A 362 16.01 3.05 13.85
N MET A 363 15.53 3.71 14.90
CA MET A 363 15.89 3.42 16.28
C MET A 363 15.75 1.94 16.65
N GLN A 364 14.69 1.28 16.17
CA GLN A 364 14.42 -0.14 16.39
C GLN A 364 15.22 -1.05 15.44
N PHE A 365 15.79 -0.51 14.35
CA PHE A 365 16.43 -1.28 13.29
C PHE A 365 17.94 -1.25 13.30
N VAL A 366 18.55 -0.19 13.87
CA VAL A 366 20.02 -0.01 13.86
C VAL A 366 20.78 -1.13 14.56
N GLY A 367 20.14 -1.86 15.47
CA GLY A 367 20.72 -3.06 16.08
C GLY A 367 21.10 -4.15 15.09
N SER A 368 20.44 -4.22 13.93
CA SER A 368 20.77 -5.17 12.87
C SER A 368 22.10 -4.87 12.16
N ALA A 369 22.62 -3.64 12.27
CA ALA A 369 23.94 -3.29 11.77
C ALA A 369 25.08 -3.78 12.69
N GLY A 370 24.73 -4.34 13.86
CA GLY A 370 25.64 -4.74 14.93
C GLY A 370 25.78 -3.67 16.02
N PRO A 371 26.50 -3.99 17.11
CA PRO A 371 26.78 -3.03 18.17
C PRO A 371 27.60 -1.82 17.67
N VAL A 372 27.23 -0.62 18.10
CA VAL A 372 27.90 0.65 17.75
C VAL A 372 28.33 1.37 19.05
N PRO A 373 29.29 0.81 19.80
CA PRO A 373 29.70 1.37 21.09
C PRO A 373 30.59 2.61 20.98
N ASP A 374 31.28 2.78 19.85
CA ASP A 374 32.26 3.86 19.65
C ASP A 374 32.29 4.37 18.20
N ALA A 375 33.06 5.41 17.95
CA ALA A 375 33.19 6.06 16.66
C ALA A 375 33.79 5.12 15.57
N ALA A 376 34.63 4.16 15.94
CA ALA A 376 35.23 3.23 14.99
C ALA A 376 34.18 2.21 14.50
N ALA A 377 33.39 1.64 15.43
CA ALA A 377 32.26 0.77 15.10
C ALA A 377 31.20 1.49 14.25
N TYR A 378 30.92 2.76 14.58
CA TYR A 378 30.04 3.62 13.78
C TYR A 378 30.55 3.76 12.34
N ALA A 379 31.83 4.12 12.17
CA ALA A 379 32.42 4.28 10.86
C ALA A 379 32.39 2.98 10.04
N ALA A 380 32.64 1.84 10.68
CA ALA A 380 32.55 0.52 10.05
C ALA A 380 31.11 0.21 9.60
N ALA A 381 30.10 0.48 10.44
CA ALA A 381 28.69 0.28 10.12
C ALA A 381 28.26 1.16 8.92
N VAL A 382 28.64 2.43 8.92
CA VAL A 382 28.32 3.36 7.82
C VAL A 382 28.96 2.93 6.50
N ARG A 383 30.26 2.57 6.51
CA ARG A 383 30.94 2.06 5.30
C ARG A 383 30.31 0.77 4.78
N LYS A 384 29.91 -0.14 5.68
CA LYS A 384 29.18 -1.36 5.31
C LYS A 384 27.83 -1.06 4.67
N LEU A 385 27.07 -0.07 5.18
CA LEU A 385 25.75 0.31 4.68
C LEU A 385 25.83 1.05 3.34
N PHE A 386 26.76 1.98 3.19
CA PHE A 386 26.78 2.92 2.05
C PHE A 386 27.93 2.67 1.07
N GLY A 387 28.76 1.65 1.30
CA GLY A 387 29.80 1.25 0.36
C GLY A 387 30.73 2.40 -0.05
N ALA A 388 30.81 2.70 -1.33
CA ALA A 388 31.66 3.75 -1.88
C ALA A 388 31.32 5.17 -1.36
N ASP A 389 30.07 5.41 -0.96
CA ASP A 389 29.65 6.70 -0.40
C ASP A 389 29.89 6.80 1.11
N GLY A 390 30.32 5.73 1.77
CA GLY A 390 30.45 5.65 3.23
C GLY A 390 31.27 6.79 3.86
N ASP A 391 32.42 7.13 3.27
CA ASP A 391 33.26 8.22 3.79
C ASP A 391 32.65 9.61 3.60
N ARG A 392 31.89 9.82 2.51
CA ARG A 392 31.12 11.07 2.30
C ARG A 392 29.99 11.20 3.33
N VAL A 393 29.30 10.09 3.63
CA VAL A 393 28.26 10.04 4.68
C VAL A 393 28.86 10.34 6.04
N LEU A 394 30.02 9.74 6.38
CA LEU A 394 30.73 10.01 7.64
C LEU A 394 31.15 11.47 7.79
N ALA A 395 31.61 12.11 6.71
CA ALA A 395 31.96 13.53 6.72
C ALA A 395 30.76 14.43 6.98
N THR A 396 29.58 14.06 6.46
CA THR A 396 28.31 14.81 6.65
C THR A 396 27.68 14.55 8.02
N TYR A 397 27.82 13.32 8.56
CA TYR A 397 27.27 12.88 9.84
C TYR A 397 28.39 12.38 10.77
N PRO A 398 29.25 13.25 11.29
CA PRO A 398 30.31 12.85 12.23
C PRO A 398 29.70 12.37 13.54
N ALA A 399 30.21 11.26 14.10
CA ALA A 399 29.73 10.72 15.38
C ALA A 399 29.80 11.75 16.52
N SER A 400 30.78 12.64 16.48
CA SER A 400 31.00 13.70 17.49
C SER A 400 29.91 14.78 17.53
N ALA A 401 29.06 14.85 16.51
CA ALA A 401 27.92 15.79 16.47
C ALA A 401 26.67 15.25 17.20
N HIS A 402 26.73 14.03 17.74
CA HIS A 402 25.62 13.36 18.38
C HIS A 402 25.97 12.90 19.80
N ALA A 403 24.95 12.66 20.63
CA ALA A 403 25.14 12.24 22.02
C ALA A 403 25.87 10.88 22.10
N THR A 404 25.54 9.95 21.21
CA THR A 404 26.23 8.67 21.09
C THR A 404 26.47 8.32 19.62
N PRO A 405 27.45 7.45 19.30
CA PRO A 405 27.61 6.92 17.93
C PRO A 405 26.38 6.20 17.39
N ARG A 406 25.58 5.57 18.28
CA ARG A 406 24.30 4.95 17.92
C ARG A 406 23.27 6.00 17.49
N ASP A 407 23.18 7.13 18.18
CA ASP A 407 22.27 8.22 17.81
C ASP A 407 22.66 8.84 16.46
N ALA A 408 23.97 8.96 16.18
CA ALA A 408 24.46 9.34 14.86
C ALA A 408 23.98 8.40 13.78
N LEU A 409 24.05 7.08 14.01
CA LEU A 409 23.55 6.06 13.05
C LEU A 409 22.04 6.16 12.85
N VAL A 410 21.26 6.32 13.93
CA VAL A 410 19.80 6.52 13.84
C VAL A 410 19.48 7.77 13.03
N ARG A 411 20.16 8.88 13.32
CA ARG A 411 19.91 10.15 12.62
C ARG A 411 20.20 10.04 11.13
N LEU A 412 21.40 9.60 10.76
CA LEU A 412 21.77 9.51 9.35
C LEU A 412 20.90 8.52 8.54
N THR A 413 20.53 7.39 9.14
CA THR A 413 19.70 6.40 8.46
C THR A 413 18.23 6.85 8.39
N THR A 414 17.73 7.58 9.38
CA THR A 414 16.40 8.22 9.31
C THR A 414 16.38 9.28 8.20
N ASP A 415 17.37 10.17 8.16
CA ASP A 415 17.45 11.22 7.15
C ASP A 415 17.58 10.63 5.73
N GLY A 416 18.53 9.73 5.54
CA GLY A 416 18.86 9.18 4.22
C GLY A 416 17.82 8.22 3.65
N LEU A 417 17.26 7.36 4.51
CA LEU A 417 16.35 6.30 4.07
C LEU A 417 14.87 6.70 4.13
N PHE A 418 14.50 7.66 4.98
CA PHE A 418 13.09 8.03 5.15
C PHE A 418 12.82 9.50 4.83
N THR A 419 13.39 10.44 5.58
CA THR A 419 13.03 11.86 5.46
C THR A 419 13.31 12.41 4.05
N CYS A 420 14.52 12.21 3.54
CA CYS A 420 14.89 12.71 2.23
C CYS A 420 14.29 11.91 1.08
N GLN A 421 14.00 10.62 1.28
CA GLN A 421 13.26 9.85 0.28
C GLN A 421 11.78 10.25 0.22
N ALA A 422 11.14 10.50 1.38
CA ALA A 422 9.79 11.04 1.42
C ALA A 422 9.69 12.40 0.69
N ARG A 423 10.68 13.29 0.92
CA ARG A 423 10.79 14.56 0.18
C ARG A 423 10.99 14.36 -1.32
N ARG A 424 11.88 13.44 -1.73
CA ARG A 424 12.13 13.13 -3.15
C ARG A 424 10.87 12.65 -3.85
N VAL A 425 10.14 11.71 -3.25
CA VAL A 425 8.89 11.17 -3.79
C VAL A 425 7.83 12.27 -3.88
N ALA A 426 7.64 13.05 -2.81
CA ALA A 426 6.66 14.13 -2.79
C ALA A 426 6.95 15.20 -3.86
N ARG A 427 8.23 15.61 -3.99
CA ARG A 427 8.67 16.55 -5.02
C ARG A 427 8.44 16.02 -6.42
N THR A 428 8.73 14.73 -6.65
CA THR A 428 8.53 14.09 -7.95
C THR A 428 7.05 14.06 -8.32
N LEU A 429 6.17 13.69 -7.39
CA LEU A 429 4.72 13.70 -7.60
C LEU A 429 4.20 15.11 -7.88
N ALA A 430 4.55 16.09 -7.04
CA ALA A 430 4.10 17.47 -7.18
C ALA A 430 4.54 18.14 -8.50
N ALA A 431 5.65 17.68 -9.09
CA ALA A 431 6.14 18.19 -10.37
C ALA A 431 5.31 17.72 -11.57
N VAL A 432 4.52 16.65 -11.45
CA VAL A 432 3.86 15.98 -12.59
C VAL A 432 2.35 15.80 -12.44
N GLN A 433 1.78 16.17 -11.27
CA GLN A 433 0.32 16.13 -11.05
C GLN A 433 -0.18 17.46 -10.50
N ARG A 434 -1.49 17.71 -10.64
CA ARG A 434 -2.16 18.91 -10.10
C ARG A 434 -2.75 18.70 -8.72
N GLU A 435 -3.06 17.47 -8.40
CA GLU A 435 -3.60 17.06 -7.11
C GLU A 435 -2.58 17.31 -6.00
N PRO A 436 -3.03 17.75 -4.82
CA PRO A 436 -2.13 18.19 -3.77
C PRO A 436 -1.29 17.02 -3.23
N VAL A 437 -0.02 17.32 -2.95
CA VAL A 437 0.91 16.43 -2.28
C VAL A 437 1.27 17.06 -0.94
N TYR A 438 1.04 16.33 0.14
CA TYR A 438 1.28 16.77 1.50
C TYR A 438 2.44 15.99 2.11
N ARG A 439 3.23 16.65 2.97
CA ARG A 439 4.30 16.01 3.73
C ARG A 439 4.08 16.22 5.23
N TYR A 440 4.44 15.22 6.04
CA TYR A 440 4.50 15.35 7.49
C TYR A 440 5.76 14.69 8.05
N VAL A 441 6.16 15.15 9.25
CA VAL A 441 7.11 14.45 10.11
C VAL A 441 6.47 14.29 11.47
N PHE A 442 6.40 13.05 11.94
CA PHE A 442 5.80 12.70 13.22
C PHE A 442 6.86 12.77 14.34
N ASP A 443 6.60 13.58 15.36
CA ASP A 443 7.48 13.78 16.50
C ASP A 443 6.72 13.81 17.82
N HIS A 444 6.04 12.71 18.10
CA HIS A 444 5.39 12.49 19.39
C HIS A 444 5.61 11.06 19.85
N ARG A 445 5.65 10.85 21.16
CA ARG A 445 5.93 9.56 21.80
C ARG A 445 4.84 9.21 22.81
N LEU A 446 4.75 7.95 23.18
CA LEU A 446 3.78 7.48 24.18
C LEU A 446 4.31 7.82 25.59
N GLU A 447 3.76 8.88 26.20
CA GLU A 447 4.31 9.48 27.44
C GLU A 447 4.08 8.63 28.69
N ASN A 448 2.97 7.89 28.78
CA ASN A 448 2.59 7.11 29.96
C ASN A 448 3.13 5.67 29.98
N ASP A 449 3.97 5.31 29.01
CA ASP A 449 4.70 4.05 29.00
C ASP A 449 6.20 4.35 29.02
N PRO A 450 6.93 4.04 30.12
CA PRO A 450 8.36 4.38 30.22
C PRO A 450 9.24 3.76 29.13
N GLU A 451 8.93 2.53 28.71
CA GLU A 451 9.69 1.84 27.65
C GLU A 451 9.44 2.49 26.29
N GLN A 452 8.16 2.73 25.95
CA GLN A 452 7.79 3.38 24.69
C GLN A 452 8.26 4.84 24.65
N ARG A 453 8.18 5.56 25.78
CA ARG A 453 8.70 6.93 25.90
C ARG A 453 10.20 6.99 25.63
N ALA A 454 10.97 6.02 26.13
CA ALA A 454 12.41 5.94 25.92
C ALA A 454 12.79 5.68 24.44
N LEU A 455 11.92 5.03 23.67
CA LEU A 455 12.13 4.82 22.22
C LEU A 455 11.93 6.11 21.41
N GLY A 456 11.06 7.02 21.85
CA GLY A 456 10.72 8.24 21.13
C GLY A 456 9.74 8.02 19.98
N ALA A 457 9.75 8.90 19.00
CA ALA A 457 8.92 8.83 17.80
C ALA A 457 9.53 7.86 16.77
N VAL A 458 9.36 6.58 17.01
CA VAL A 458 9.94 5.48 16.21
C VAL A 458 9.04 5.08 15.04
N HIS A 459 9.56 4.19 14.20
CA HIS A 459 8.83 3.61 13.07
C HIS A 459 7.46 3.03 13.49
N THR A 460 6.42 3.38 12.75
CA THR A 460 5.02 2.93 12.96
C THR A 460 4.35 3.46 14.24
N ILE A 461 4.94 4.42 14.94
CA ILE A 461 4.37 4.98 16.18
C ILE A 461 2.99 5.62 15.97
N GLU A 462 2.59 5.97 14.75
CA GLU A 462 1.28 6.53 14.44
C GLU A 462 0.11 5.53 14.64
N HIS A 463 0.36 4.22 14.68
CA HIS A 463 -0.69 3.19 14.78
C HIS A 463 -1.64 3.39 15.97
N PRO A 464 -1.18 3.58 17.21
CA PRO A 464 -2.08 3.82 18.35
C PRO A 464 -2.99 5.02 18.17
N PHE A 465 -2.55 6.03 17.42
CA PHE A 465 -3.29 7.26 17.18
C PHE A 465 -4.42 7.08 16.16
N PHE A 466 -4.27 6.17 15.20
CA PHE A 466 -5.32 5.86 14.22
C PHE A 466 -6.32 4.81 14.72
N PHE A 467 -5.84 3.78 15.46
CA PHE A 467 -6.62 2.58 15.74
C PHE A 467 -6.99 2.42 17.21
N GLY A 468 -6.32 3.14 18.10
CA GLY A 468 -6.58 3.09 19.53
C GLY A 468 -5.45 2.47 20.34
N TRP A 469 -5.58 2.62 21.63
CA TRP A 469 -4.54 2.30 22.60
C TRP A 469 -4.56 0.82 22.95
N ALA A 470 -3.38 0.19 22.93
CA ALA A 470 -3.26 -1.22 23.25
C ALA A 470 -3.11 -1.46 24.77
N GLY A 471 -3.55 -2.64 25.22
CA GLY A 471 -3.33 -3.09 26.58
C GLY A 471 -3.87 -2.13 27.66
N THR A 472 -3.01 -1.79 28.61
CA THR A 472 -3.32 -0.92 29.75
C THR A 472 -2.90 0.53 29.53
N TYR A 473 -2.40 0.90 28.37
CA TYR A 473 -1.98 2.27 28.09
C TYR A 473 -3.13 3.26 28.33
N ARG A 474 -2.82 4.37 29.01
CA ARG A 474 -3.77 5.47 29.24
C ARG A 474 -3.23 6.72 28.54
N PRO A 475 -3.92 7.20 27.48
CA PRO A 475 -3.47 8.34 26.72
C PRO A 475 -3.45 9.61 27.58
N THR A 476 -2.47 10.45 27.34
CA THR A 476 -2.40 11.81 27.88
C THR A 476 -3.28 12.76 27.09
N ALA A 477 -3.42 14.00 27.56
CA ALA A 477 -4.10 15.05 26.79
C ALA A 477 -3.40 15.32 25.46
N ASP A 478 -2.07 15.24 25.45
CA ASP A 478 -1.22 15.43 24.29
C ASP A 478 -1.37 14.28 23.27
N ASP A 479 -1.41 13.03 23.73
CA ASP A 479 -1.72 11.87 22.89
C ASP A 479 -3.08 12.06 22.19
N LEU A 480 -4.09 12.50 22.92
CA LEU A 480 -5.42 12.74 22.38
C LEU A 480 -5.46 13.93 21.41
N ALA A 481 -4.62 14.94 21.60
CA ALA A 481 -4.47 16.06 20.65
C ALA A 481 -3.87 15.58 19.34
N VAL A 482 -2.78 14.80 19.38
CA VAL A 482 -2.15 14.20 18.20
C VAL A 482 -3.10 13.24 17.49
N GLN A 483 -3.83 12.40 18.24
CA GLN A 483 -4.86 11.52 17.68
C GLN A 483 -5.90 12.30 16.88
N ARG A 484 -6.50 13.35 17.47
CA ARG A 484 -7.50 14.19 16.77
C ARG A 484 -6.90 14.82 15.50
N LEU A 485 -5.67 15.33 15.58
CA LEU A 485 -4.97 15.92 14.44
C LEU A 485 -4.88 14.94 13.27
N LEU A 486 -4.33 13.74 13.52
CA LEU A 486 -4.14 12.73 12.48
C LEU A 486 -5.48 12.26 11.91
N VAL A 487 -6.40 11.83 12.76
CA VAL A 487 -7.69 11.28 12.31
C VAL A 487 -8.47 12.34 11.51
N THR A 488 -8.51 13.59 11.99
CA THR A 488 -9.20 14.68 11.28
C THR A 488 -8.59 14.97 9.91
N HIS A 489 -7.27 15.11 9.80
CA HIS A 489 -6.64 15.43 8.52
C HIS A 489 -6.77 14.27 7.52
N TRP A 490 -6.52 13.03 7.92
CA TRP A 490 -6.61 11.89 7.02
C TRP A 490 -8.04 11.63 6.54
N THR A 491 -9.02 11.71 7.46
CA THR A 491 -10.44 11.59 7.09
C THR A 491 -10.88 12.73 6.16
N ARG A 492 -10.38 13.95 6.39
CA ARG A 492 -10.69 15.08 5.51
C ARG A 492 -10.11 14.89 4.10
N VAL A 493 -8.85 14.43 3.97
CA VAL A 493 -8.29 14.10 2.65
C VAL A 493 -9.08 12.98 1.98
N ALA A 494 -9.48 11.95 2.72
CA ALA A 494 -10.33 10.88 2.20
C ALA A 494 -11.69 11.39 1.68
N ARG A 495 -12.28 12.40 2.35
CA ARG A 495 -13.59 12.96 2.03
C ARG A 495 -13.53 14.03 0.92
N ASP A 496 -12.60 14.97 1.05
CA ASP A 496 -12.60 16.23 0.30
C ASP A 496 -11.37 16.37 -0.63
N GLY A 497 -10.39 15.47 -0.55
CA GLY A 497 -9.11 15.56 -1.26
C GLY A 497 -8.14 16.62 -0.70
N THR A 498 -8.50 17.28 0.44
CA THR A 498 -7.68 18.35 1.04
C THR A 498 -7.56 18.17 2.56
N THR A 499 -6.51 18.73 3.15
CA THR A 499 -6.32 18.74 4.60
C THR A 499 -7.09 19.84 5.33
N GLY A 500 -7.52 20.90 4.59
CA GLY A 500 -8.28 22.02 5.15
C GLY A 500 -7.50 23.01 6.02
N GLY A 501 -6.17 23.06 5.90
CA GLY A 501 -5.34 24.02 6.66
C GLY A 501 -3.85 23.72 6.62
N TRP A 502 -3.48 22.48 6.52
CA TRP A 502 -2.11 22.05 6.27
C TRP A 502 -1.80 22.27 4.77
N PRO A 503 -0.81 23.10 4.41
CA PRO A 503 -0.51 23.44 3.02
C PRO A 503 0.05 22.24 2.24
N ALA A 504 -0.13 22.27 0.91
CA ALA A 504 0.59 21.36 0.03
C ALA A 504 2.11 21.58 0.17
N ALA A 505 2.88 20.50 0.05
CA ALA A 505 4.32 20.52 0.32
C ALA A 505 5.09 21.43 -0.66
N PHE A 506 4.63 21.54 -1.91
CA PHE A 506 5.30 22.33 -2.94
C PHE A 506 4.37 23.39 -3.53
N PRO A 507 4.92 24.56 -3.96
CA PRO A 507 6.34 24.86 -4.15
C PRO A 507 7.14 25.26 -2.89
N GLY A 508 6.50 25.42 -1.73
CA GLY A 508 7.15 25.93 -0.52
C GLY A 508 8.12 24.96 0.18
N ASP A 509 8.21 23.71 -0.27
CA ASP A 509 8.99 22.62 0.35
C ASP A 509 8.70 22.46 1.86
N THR A 510 7.40 22.49 2.18
CA THR A 510 6.89 22.50 3.55
C THR A 510 6.35 21.16 3.99
N TRP A 511 6.27 20.96 5.30
CA TRP A 511 5.71 19.77 5.91
C TRP A 511 5.09 20.09 7.28
N LEU A 512 4.11 19.28 7.66
CA LEU A 512 3.48 19.37 8.97
C LEU A 512 4.36 18.67 10.00
N TRP A 513 4.79 19.40 11.03
CA TRP A 513 5.39 18.83 12.23
C TRP A 513 4.29 18.36 13.16
N VAL A 514 4.15 17.04 13.27
CA VAL A 514 3.07 16.41 14.03
C VAL A 514 3.50 16.26 15.49
N THR A 515 2.98 17.16 16.31
CA THR A 515 3.12 17.20 17.78
C THR A 515 1.77 17.59 18.38
N PRO A 516 1.61 17.63 19.71
CA PRO A 516 0.40 18.17 20.35
C PRO A 516 0.07 19.62 19.94
N THR A 517 1.08 20.40 19.60
CA THR A 517 1.00 21.75 19.03
C THR A 517 1.63 21.74 17.65
N PRO A 518 0.87 21.35 16.60
CA PRO A 518 1.43 21.17 15.26
C PRO A 518 1.92 22.49 14.66
N ASP A 519 2.95 22.40 13.84
CA ASP A 519 3.59 23.53 13.18
C ASP A 519 3.89 23.17 11.71
N VAL A 520 3.94 24.17 10.83
CA VAL A 520 4.36 24.00 9.44
C VAL A 520 5.81 24.47 9.30
N ARG A 521 6.66 23.55 8.89
CA ARG A 521 8.09 23.78 8.73
C ARG A 521 8.52 23.60 7.27
N SER A 522 9.73 24.03 6.97
CA SER A 522 10.40 23.81 5.69
C SER A 522 11.71 23.06 5.89
N ASP A 523 12.09 22.23 4.92
CA ASP A 523 13.38 21.53 4.94
C ASP A 523 14.55 22.50 4.75
N ASP A 524 15.73 22.11 5.28
CA ASP A 524 17.00 22.59 4.78
C ASP A 524 17.27 21.91 3.42
N PRO A 525 17.26 22.65 2.30
CA PRO A 525 17.48 22.07 0.99
C PRO A 525 18.84 21.37 0.87
N ALA A 526 19.84 21.81 1.61
CA ALA A 526 21.21 21.29 1.52
C ALA A 526 21.30 19.86 2.08
N GLN A 527 20.59 19.57 3.17
CA GLN A 527 20.60 18.24 3.79
C GLN A 527 20.11 17.15 2.82
N CYS A 528 18.95 17.35 2.20
CA CYS A 528 18.41 16.34 1.28
C CYS A 528 19.07 16.37 -0.11
N ALA A 529 19.67 17.49 -0.53
CA ALA A 529 20.49 17.54 -1.74
C ALA A 529 21.72 16.62 -1.64
N PHE A 530 22.34 16.52 -0.47
CA PHE A 530 23.39 15.53 -0.22
C PHE A 530 22.89 14.10 -0.49
N TRP A 531 21.75 13.72 0.09
CA TRP A 531 21.17 12.38 -0.07
C TRP A 531 20.68 12.09 -1.48
N ASP A 532 20.37 13.11 -2.28
CA ASP A 532 20.07 12.95 -3.71
C ASP A 532 21.29 12.48 -4.53
N THR A 533 22.52 12.59 -3.99
CA THR A 533 23.78 12.18 -4.62
C THR A 533 24.37 10.89 -4.05
N VAL A 534 23.77 10.31 -3.00
CA VAL A 534 24.22 9.07 -2.35
C VAL A 534 23.49 7.88 -2.94
N THR A 535 24.23 6.84 -3.29
CA THR A 535 23.67 5.56 -3.67
C THR A 535 23.10 4.86 -2.44
N LEU A 536 21.78 4.66 -2.43
CA LEU A 536 21.15 3.97 -1.31
C LEU A 536 21.55 2.49 -1.31
N PRO A 537 21.74 1.89 -0.11
CA PRO A 537 22.26 0.52 -0.02
C PRO A 537 21.31 -0.54 -0.57
N TRP A 538 20.04 -0.21 -0.81
CA TRP A 538 19.02 -1.16 -1.25
C TRP A 538 18.05 -0.61 -2.28
N PRO A 539 18.50 -0.12 -3.44
CA PRO A 539 17.56 0.33 -4.48
C PRO A 539 16.72 -0.83 -5.02
N HIS A 540 17.19 -2.07 -4.88
CA HIS A 540 16.61 -3.25 -5.52
C HIS A 540 16.43 -4.45 -4.57
N LEU A 541 16.27 -4.20 -3.25
CA LEU A 541 16.20 -5.30 -2.29
C LEU A 541 14.96 -5.25 -1.43
#